data_abbe140068a25c624db6e8bf95c0da5f
#
_entry.id   abbe140068a25c624db6e8bf95c0da5f
#
_cell.length_a   1.000
_cell.length_b   1.000
_cell.length_c   1.000
_cell.angle_alpha   90.00
_cell.angle_beta   90.00
_cell.angle_gamma   90.00
#
_symmetry.space_group_name_H-M   'P 1'
#
loop_
_entity.id
_entity.type
_entity.pdbx_description
1 polymer ?
#
loop_
_entity_poly.entity_id
_entity_poly.type
_entity_poly.pdbx_seq_one_letter_code
_entity_poly.pdbx_strand_id
1 'polypeptide(L)'
;LQNIDAAISFDRYGTNSIITHQMSRRTASDDFAHSLADTLNLPLEPDTGGSFTDSNEYADIVSECTNVSVGYYNQHTSKESQDLEFAHELRDALICADFSNLVFSRDPSIKEYDDWDYYGSFRSNKRDQYDTYDLQSIVYHFPEEVAELLENQGIEPDDLLEMIGMGPREPRLQNLGEV
;
A
#
# COMPACT_ATOMS: atom_id res chain seq x y z
N LEU A 1 -19.03 -10.76 11.11
CA LEU A 1 -18.77 -9.47 10.41
C LEU A 1 -20.04 -8.84 9.78
N GLN A 2 -21.23 -9.44 9.96
CA GLN A 2 -22.48 -9.01 9.30
C GLN A 2 -22.98 -7.58 9.68
N ASN A 3 -22.33 -6.91 10.63
CA ASN A 3 -22.69 -5.56 11.09
C ASN A 3 -21.46 -4.64 11.14
N ILE A 4 -20.48 -4.88 10.29
CA ILE A 4 -19.27 -4.06 10.17
C ILE A 4 -19.26 -3.47 8.76
N ASP A 5 -19.27 -2.16 8.66
CA ASP A 5 -19.31 -1.43 7.41
C ASP A 5 -17.90 -1.01 6.95
N ALA A 6 -16.96 -0.85 7.89
CA ALA A 6 -15.57 -0.51 7.59
C ALA A 6 -14.55 -1.30 8.42
N ALA A 7 -13.39 -1.59 7.82
CA ALA A 7 -12.17 -2.09 8.46
C ALA A 7 -11.02 -1.15 8.09
N ILE A 8 -10.42 -0.51 9.09
CA ILE A 8 -9.36 0.50 8.90
C ILE A 8 -8.08 -0.01 9.54
N SER A 9 -7.04 -0.23 8.72
CA SER A 9 -5.68 -0.47 9.19
C SER A 9 -4.93 0.87 9.34
N PHE A 10 -3.98 0.91 10.26
CA PHE A 10 -3.14 2.08 10.53
C PHE A 10 -1.68 1.64 10.47
N ASP A 11 -1.19 1.39 9.25
CA ASP A 11 0.18 0.94 8.99
C ASP A 11 0.74 1.44 7.64
N ARG A 12 0.12 2.44 7.02
CA ARG A 12 0.63 3.07 5.81
C ARG A 12 1.73 4.08 6.14
N TYR A 13 2.83 4.05 5.36
CA TYR A 13 3.89 5.05 5.48
C TYR A 13 3.40 6.46 5.10
N GLY A 14 4.21 7.48 5.42
CA GLY A 14 3.89 8.88 5.14
C GLY A 14 2.79 9.43 6.02
N THR A 15 2.24 10.58 5.63
CA THR A 15 1.31 11.36 6.46
C THR A 15 0.05 11.80 5.70
N ASN A 16 -0.17 11.33 4.47
CA ASN A 16 -1.16 11.94 3.58
C ASN A 16 -2.09 10.97 2.86
N SER A 17 -2.01 9.66 3.11
CA SER A 17 -2.77 8.69 2.32
C SER A 17 -3.88 7.99 3.11
N ILE A 18 -5.04 7.83 2.46
CA ILE A 18 -6.08 6.86 2.78
C ILE A 18 -6.20 5.92 1.57
N ILE A 19 -5.82 4.68 1.75
CA ILE A 19 -5.72 3.70 0.66
C ILE A 19 -7.11 3.28 0.20
N THR A 20 -7.37 3.42 -1.10
CA THR A 20 -8.62 2.98 -1.75
C THR A 20 -8.48 1.69 -2.54
N HIS A 21 -7.25 1.36 -2.95
CA HIS A 21 -6.93 0.12 -3.65
C HIS A 21 -5.82 -0.62 -2.92
N GLN A 22 -5.95 -1.93 -2.79
CA GLN A 22 -4.92 -2.81 -2.25
C GLN A 22 -4.67 -3.92 -3.26
N MET A 23 -3.39 -4.14 -3.62
CA MET A 23 -3.02 -5.09 -4.66
C MET A 23 -3.80 -4.86 -5.98
N SER A 24 -3.86 -3.60 -6.43
CA SER A 24 -4.58 -3.14 -7.63
C SER A 24 -6.10 -3.38 -7.61
N ARG A 25 -6.67 -3.82 -6.51
CA ARG A 25 -8.10 -4.01 -6.34
C ARG A 25 -8.70 -2.90 -5.47
N ARG A 26 -9.84 -2.34 -5.90
CA ARG A 26 -10.59 -1.40 -5.07
C ARG A 26 -11.09 -2.09 -3.81
N THR A 27 -10.69 -1.59 -2.65
CA THR A 27 -11.06 -2.09 -1.33
C THR A 27 -11.81 -1.07 -0.49
N ALA A 28 -11.70 0.22 -0.85
CA ALA A 28 -12.50 1.30 -0.29
C ALA A 28 -12.93 2.28 -1.39
N SER A 29 -14.03 2.98 -1.18
CA SER A 29 -14.50 4.02 -2.08
C SER A 29 -13.77 5.34 -1.82
N ASP A 30 -13.70 6.18 -2.86
CA ASP A 30 -13.16 7.53 -2.73
C ASP A 30 -14.04 8.39 -1.80
N ASP A 31 -15.37 8.19 -1.85
CA ASP A 31 -16.31 8.87 -0.96
C ASP A 31 -16.04 8.53 0.52
N PHE A 32 -15.75 7.24 0.82
CA PHE A 32 -15.35 6.84 2.16
C PHE A 32 -14.05 7.51 2.57
N ALA A 33 -13.02 7.49 1.71
CA ALA A 33 -11.74 8.09 2.00
C ALA A 33 -11.84 9.59 2.27
N HIS A 34 -12.57 10.33 1.43
CA HIS A 34 -12.83 11.76 1.66
C HIS A 34 -13.61 12.02 2.96
N SER A 35 -14.67 11.25 3.21
CA SER A 35 -15.46 11.42 4.44
C SER A 35 -14.66 11.10 5.70
N LEU A 36 -13.70 10.15 5.62
CA LEU A 36 -12.79 9.84 6.72
C LEU A 36 -11.78 10.95 6.94
N ALA A 37 -11.18 11.50 5.86
CA ALA A 37 -10.27 12.64 5.94
C ALA A 37 -10.94 13.87 6.58
N ASP A 38 -12.17 14.19 6.14
CA ASP A 38 -12.98 15.28 6.69
C ASP A 38 -13.32 15.03 8.18
N THR A 39 -13.68 13.80 8.53
CA THR A 39 -14.00 13.41 9.91
C THR A 39 -12.79 13.55 10.84
N LEU A 40 -11.60 13.20 10.35
CA LEU A 40 -10.36 13.35 11.10
C LEU A 40 -9.81 14.79 11.07
N ASN A 41 -10.29 15.61 10.14
CA ASN A 41 -9.77 16.97 9.89
C ASN A 41 -8.24 16.98 9.70
N LEU A 42 -7.73 16.02 8.95
CA LEU A 42 -6.33 15.86 8.59
C LEU A 42 -6.15 15.97 7.06
N PRO A 43 -4.99 16.42 6.57
CA PRO A 43 -4.73 16.56 5.13
C PRO A 43 -4.44 15.20 4.48
N LEU A 44 -5.38 14.28 4.61
CA LEU A 44 -5.32 12.95 4.03
C LEU A 44 -6.10 12.93 2.71
N GLU A 45 -5.59 12.19 1.73
CA GLU A 45 -6.19 12.09 0.40
C GLU A 45 -6.34 10.61 -0.01
N PRO A 46 -7.33 10.28 -0.87
CA PRO A 46 -7.42 8.96 -1.46
C PRO A 46 -6.15 8.59 -2.24
N ASP A 47 -5.67 7.37 -2.08
CA ASP A 47 -4.46 6.87 -2.74
C ASP A 47 -4.69 5.43 -3.22
N THR A 48 -4.40 5.18 -4.51
CA THR A 48 -4.57 3.86 -5.13
C THR A 48 -3.35 2.95 -4.97
N GLY A 49 -2.21 3.48 -4.50
CA GLY A 49 -0.92 2.79 -4.39
C GLY A 49 -0.79 1.88 -3.16
N GLY A 50 -1.84 1.17 -2.78
CA GLY A 50 -1.83 0.29 -1.62
C GLY A 50 -1.30 -1.10 -1.90
N SER A 51 -0.38 -1.57 -1.04
CA SER A 51 -0.01 -2.97 -0.93
C SER A 51 -1.01 -3.73 -0.05
N PHE A 52 -0.73 -5.01 0.19
CA PHE A 52 -1.50 -5.82 1.13
C PHE A 52 -1.38 -5.29 2.56
N THR A 53 -2.51 -5.27 3.26
CA THR A 53 -2.61 -5.08 4.72
C THR A 53 -3.74 -5.93 5.27
N ASP A 54 -3.83 -6.08 6.58
CA ASP A 54 -4.81 -6.94 7.25
C ASP A 54 -6.27 -6.58 6.88
N SER A 55 -6.57 -5.30 6.61
CA SER A 55 -7.91 -4.90 6.19
C SER A 55 -8.33 -5.50 4.84
N ASN A 56 -7.38 -5.86 3.96
CA ASN A 56 -7.66 -6.49 2.67
C ASN A 56 -8.34 -7.86 2.80
N GLU A 57 -8.06 -8.60 3.90
CA GLU A 57 -8.68 -9.90 4.16
C GLU A 57 -10.21 -9.83 4.31
N TYR A 58 -10.73 -8.66 4.62
CA TYR A 58 -12.17 -8.45 4.82
C TYR A 58 -12.86 -7.85 3.59
N ALA A 59 -12.12 -7.48 2.54
CA ALA A 59 -12.63 -6.70 1.41
C ALA A 59 -13.71 -7.41 0.58
N ASP A 60 -13.89 -8.72 0.72
CA ASP A 60 -14.98 -9.47 0.07
C ASP A 60 -16.31 -9.43 0.86
N ILE A 61 -16.30 -8.95 2.12
CA ILE A 61 -17.45 -9.00 3.01
C ILE A 61 -17.72 -7.69 3.75
N VAL A 62 -16.74 -6.79 3.83
CA VAL A 62 -16.87 -5.46 4.45
C VAL A 62 -16.82 -4.40 3.35
N SER A 63 -17.73 -3.43 3.39
CA SER A 63 -17.87 -2.43 2.33
C SER A 63 -16.61 -1.61 2.13
N GLU A 64 -16.01 -1.11 3.20
CA GLU A 64 -14.85 -0.24 3.12
C GLU A 64 -13.67 -0.83 3.90
N CYS A 65 -12.60 -1.18 3.18
CA CYS A 65 -11.37 -1.72 3.75
C CYS A 65 -10.19 -0.86 3.33
N THR A 66 -9.63 -0.12 4.25
CA THR A 66 -8.59 0.87 3.97
C THR A 66 -7.37 0.76 4.89
N ASN A 67 -6.30 1.44 4.49
CA ASN A 67 -5.09 1.64 5.26
C ASN A 67 -4.76 3.12 5.30
N VAL A 68 -4.50 3.67 6.48
CA VAL A 68 -4.26 5.09 6.71
C VAL A 68 -2.80 5.32 7.09
N SER A 69 -2.20 6.38 6.54
CA SER A 69 -0.85 6.82 6.89
C SER A 69 -0.71 7.11 8.38
N VAL A 70 0.39 6.66 8.97
CA VAL A 70 0.67 6.80 10.41
C VAL A 70 1.95 7.58 10.71
N GLY A 71 2.64 8.09 9.68
CA GLY A 71 3.81 8.94 9.85
C GLY A 71 5.12 8.16 9.98
N TYR A 72 5.22 6.92 9.50
CA TYR A 72 6.51 6.25 9.46
C TYR A 72 7.12 6.30 8.05
N TYR A 73 8.44 6.15 7.99
CA TYR A 73 9.24 6.24 6.78
C TYR A 73 10.35 5.20 6.80
N ASN A 74 10.81 4.79 5.62
CA ASN A 74 11.86 3.79 5.43
C ASN A 74 11.56 2.49 6.18
N GLN A 75 10.31 2.05 6.12
CA GLN A 75 9.83 0.84 6.78
C GLN A 75 10.67 -0.38 6.37
N HIS A 76 10.85 -1.29 7.32
CA HIS A 76 11.61 -2.54 7.14
C HIS A 76 13.11 -2.35 6.86
N THR A 77 13.66 -1.15 7.08
CA THR A 77 15.10 -0.86 6.95
C THR A 77 15.72 -0.41 8.26
N SER A 78 17.05 -0.37 8.33
CA SER A 78 17.77 0.18 9.48
C SER A 78 17.61 1.69 9.65
N LYS A 79 17.03 2.37 8.66
CA LYS A 79 16.77 3.82 8.67
C LYS A 79 15.32 4.15 9.03
N GLU A 80 14.53 3.16 9.42
CA GLU A 80 13.13 3.36 9.78
C GLU A 80 12.99 4.48 10.82
N SER A 81 12.03 5.36 10.58
CA SER A 81 11.78 6.52 11.44
C SER A 81 10.28 6.80 11.54
N GLN A 82 9.86 7.41 12.64
CA GLN A 82 8.49 7.76 12.93
C GLN A 82 8.35 9.28 13.13
N ASP A 83 7.41 9.89 12.42
CA ASP A 83 6.93 11.24 12.70
C ASP A 83 6.01 11.20 13.94
N LEU A 84 6.56 11.54 15.09
CA LEU A 84 5.80 11.52 16.34
C LEU A 84 4.77 12.65 16.43
N GLU A 85 5.01 13.78 15.76
CA GLU A 85 4.06 14.88 15.73
C GLU A 85 2.78 14.46 15.00
N PHE A 86 2.93 13.93 13.79
CA PHE A 86 1.79 13.40 13.04
C PHE A 86 1.10 12.23 13.75
N ALA A 87 1.85 11.29 14.33
CA ALA A 87 1.27 10.16 15.08
C ALA A 87 0.40 10.64 16.26
N HIS A 88 0.81 11.72 16.95
CA HIS A 88 0.00 12.33 18.01
C HIS A 88 -1.23 13.05 17.45
N GLU A 89 -1.09 13.79 16.35
CA GLU A 89 -2.22 14.45 15.69
C GLU A 89 -3.27 13.42 15.23
N LEU A 90 -2.84 12.35 14.57
CA LEU A 90 -3.72 11.25 14.14
C LEU A 90 -4.45 10.60 15.32
N ARG A 91 -3.72 10.29 16.39
CA ARG A 91 -4.33 9.75 17.63
C ARG A 91 -5.41 10.66 18.18
N ASP A 92 -5.11 11.95 18.31
CA ASP A 92 -6.03 12.93 18.90
C ASP A 92 -7.24 13.17 17.99
N ALA A 93 -7.03 13.17 16.67
CA ALA A 93 -8.10 13.22 15.68
C ALA A 93 -9.04 12.00 15.82
N LEU A 94 -8.49 10.79 15.92
CA LEU A 94 -9.27 9.55 16.09
C LEU A 94 -10.08 9.54 17.39
N ILE A 95 -9.53 10.04 18.49
CA ILE A 95 -10.23 10.13 19.78
C ILE A 95 -11.41 11.10 19.72
N CYS A 96 -11.27 12.20 18.96
CA CYS A 96 -12.28 13.23 18.84
C CYS A 96 -13.27 13.02 17.67
N ALA A 97 -13.02 12.07 16.80
CA ALA A 97 -13.79 11.85 15.58
C ALA A 97 -15.23 11.42 15.86
N ASP A 98 -16.16 12.01 15.09
CA ASP A 98 -17.54 11.52 14.99
C ASP A 98 -17.70 10.72 13.69
N PHE A 99 -17.61 9.42 13.79
CA PHE A 99 -17.71 8.50 12.65
C PHE A 99 -19.13 8.32 12.09
N SER A 100 -20.15 8.98 12.66
CA SER A 100 -21.54 8.89 12.17
C SER A 100 -21.75 9.48 10.77
N ASN A 101 -20.79 10.29 10.30
CA ASN A 101 -20.84 10.96 9.01
C ASN A 101 -20.04 10.23 7.90
N LEU A 102 -19.49 9.06 8.19
CA LEU A 102 -18.78 8.28 7.18
C LEU A 102 -19.72 7.84 6.06
N VAL A 103 -19.23 7.88 4.83
CA VAL A 103 -19.95 7.46 3.63
C VAL A 103 -19.49 6.06 3.23
N PHE A 104 -20.44 5.14 3.07
CA PHE A 104 -20.18 3.76 2.66
C PHE A 104 -20.82 3.55 1.29
N SER A 105 -20.04 3.61 0.23
CA SER A 105 -20.56 3.54 -1.15
C SER A 105 -20.07 2.30 -1.93
N ARG A 106 -19.08 1.58 -1.43
CA ARG A 106 -18.60 0.38 -2.11
C ARG A 106 -19.47 -0.85 -1.81
N ASP A 107 -19.78 -1.63 -2.86
CA ASP A 107 -20.38 -2.95 -2.74
C ASP A 107 -19.27 -4.02 -2.73
N PRO A 108 -19.04 -4.75 -1.62
CA PRO A 108 -17.97 -5.74 -1.53
C PRO A 108 -18.17 -6.95 -2.47
N SER A 109 -19.38 -7.16 -2.99
CA SER A 109 -19.65 -8.23 -3.98
C SER A 109 -19.13 -7.89 -5.38
N ILE A 110 -18.87 -6.61 -5.66
CA ILE A 110 -18.33 -6.13 -6.94
C ILE A 110 -16.82 -6.00 -6.83
N LYS A 111 -16.09 -6.75 -7.66
CA LYS A 111 -14.63 -6.68 -7.72
C LYS A 111 -14.20 -5.68 -8.79
N GLU A 112 -13.80 -4.51 -8.36
CA GLU A 112 -13.24 -3.47 -9.22
C GLU A 112 -11.70 -3.51 -9.12
N TYR A 113 -11.06 -3.48 -10.28
CA TYR A 113 -9.60 -3.42 -10.40
C TYR A 113 -9.22 -2.18 -11.18
N ASP A 114 -8.07 -1.57 -10.90
CA ASP A 114 -7.56 -0.45 -11.68
C ASP A 114 -7.39 -0.82 -13.16
N ASP A 115 -7.47 0.19 -14.05
CA ASP A 115 -7.34 0.02 -15.52
C ASP A 115 -6.02 -0.69 -15.93
N TRP A 116 -5.02 -0.75 -15.07
CA TRP A 116 -3.82 -1.55 -15.24
C TRP A 116 -4.14 -3.04 -15.40
N ASP A 117 -5.14 -3.54 -14.68
CA ASP A 117 -5.62 -4.92 -14.83
C ASP A 117 -6.49 -5.13 -16.09
N TYR A 118 -7.02 -4.04 -16.70
CA TYR A 118 -7.72 -4.13 -17.98
C TYR A 118 -6.76 -4.54 -19.12
N TYR A 119 -5.52 -4.09 -19.10
CA TYR A 119 -4.48 -4.59 -20.01
C TYR A 119 -4.03 -6.03 -19.67
N GLY A 120 -4.07 -6.41 -18.40
CA GLY A 120 -3.87 -7.79 -17.93
C GLY A 120 -5.02 -8.72 -18.35
N SER A 121 -6.25 -8.21 -18.44
CA SER A 121 -7.45 -8.97 -18.84
C SER A 121 -7.40 -9.45 -20.30
N PHE A 122 -6.69 -8.77 -21.20
CA PHE A 122 -6.37 -9.32 -22.53
C PHE A 122 -5.39 -10.51 -22.48
N ARG A 123 -4.72 -10.73 -21.35
CA ARG A 123 -3.95 -11.95 -21.06
C ARG A 123 -4.76 -13.03 -20.33
N SER A 124 -6.08 -12.85 -20.13
CA SER A 124 -6.93 -13.71 -19.30
C SER A 124 -7.08 -15.17 -19.78
N ASN A 125 -6.58 -15.52 -20.97
CA ASN A 125 -6.40 -16.94 -21.35
C ASN A 125 -5.16 -17.60 -20.70
N LYS A 126 -4.45 -16.89 -19.79
CA LYS A 126 -3.25 -17.40 -19.10
C LYS A 126 -3.41 -17.46 -17.57
N ARG A 127 -4.56 -17.09 -16.99
CA ARG A 127 -4.78 -17.16 -15.52
C ARG A 127 -4.54 -18.56 -14.96
N ASP A 128 -4.93 -19.60 -15.70
CA ASP A 128 -4.69 -21.00 -15.31
C ASP A 128 -3.18 -21.38 -15.27
N GLN A 129 -2.32 -20.54 -15.83
CA GLN A 129 -0.87 -20.80 -15.90
C GLN A 129 -0.11 -20.13 -14.74
N TYR A 130 -0.67 -19.09 -14.08
CA TYR A 130 0.00 -18.33 -13.00
C TYR A 130 -0.26 -18.90 -11.59
N ASP A 131 -1.29 -19.74 -11.42
CA ASP A 131 -1.59 -20.43 -10.14
C ASP A 131 -0.45 -21.35 -9.66
N THR A 132 0.60 -21.53 -10.47
CA THR A 132 1.75 -22.39 -10.16
C THR A 132 3.07 -21.64 -9.99
N TYR A 133 3.10 -20.28 -10.12
CA TYR A 133 4.34 -19.54 -9.94
C TYR A 133 4.66 -19.39 -8.45
N ASP A 134 5.83 -19.87 -8.06
CA ASP A 134 6.44 -19.47 -6.80
C ASP A 134 7.00 -18.04 -6.88
N LEU A 135 7.36 -17.47 -5.76
CA LEU A 135 7.86 -16.09 -5.68
C LEU A 135 9.10 -15.87 -6.56
N GLN A 136 9.97 -16.87 -6.66
CA GLN A 136 11.18 -16.80 -7.48
C GLN A 136 10.83 -16.73 -8.98
N SER A 137 9.84 -17.50 -9.41
CA SER A 137 9.33 -17.47 -10.79
C SER A 137 8.70 -16.12 -11.11
N ILE A 138 7.96 -15.52 -10.18
CA ILE A 138 7.37 -14.19 -10.35
C ILE A 138 8.49 -13.16 -10.56
N VAL A 139 9.48 -13.11 -9.67
CA VAL A 139 10.61 -12.17 -9.78
C VAL A 139 11.39 -12.38 -11.09
N TYR A 140 11.54 -13.62 -11.54
CA TYR A 140 12.24 -13.93 -12.79
C TYR A 140 11.48 -13.50 -14.04
N HIS A 141 10.15 -13.69 -14.07
CA HIS A 141 9.33 -13.41 -15.26
C HIS A 141 8.81 -11.98 -15.31
N PHE A 142 8.73 -11.28 -14.18
CA PHE A 142 8.17 -9.93 -14.03
C PHE A 142 9.09 -9.03 -13.21
N PRO A 143 10.39 -8.91 -13.59
CA PRO A 143 11.35 -8.15 -12.78
C PRO A 143 11.06 -6.66 -12.75
N GLU A 144 10.49 -6.09 -13.82
CA GLU A 144 10.16 -4.67 -13.91
C GLU A 144 8.96 -4.34 -13.01
N GLU A 145 7.92 -5.16 -13.04
CA GLU A 145 6.72 -5.01 -12.20
C GLU A 145 7.03 -5.21 -10.71
N VAL A 146 7.94 -6.15 -10.39
CA VAL A 146 8.40 -6.34 -9.01
C VAL A 146 9.24 -5.15 -8.54
N ALA A 147 10.11 -4.60 -9.40
CA ALA A 147 10.88 -3.41 -9.07
C ALA A 147 9.96 -2.20 -8.81
N GLU A 148 8.98 -1.96 -9.69
CA GLU A 148 8.00 -0.90 -9.53
C GLU A 148 7.19 -1.07 -8.23
N LEU A 149 6.77 -2.30 -7.91
CA LEU A 149 6.09 -2.60 -6.66
C LEU A 149 6.95 -2.21 -5.44
N LEU A 150 8.23 -2.58 -5.45
CA LEU A 150 9.17 -2.27 -4.36
C LEU A 150 9.43 -0.77 -4.23
N GLU A 151 9.60 -0.07 -5.36
CA GLU A 151 9.76 1.40 -5.39
C GLU A 151 8.51 2.10 -4.83
N ASN A 152 7.31 1.65 -5.21
CA ASN A 152 6.04 2.17 -4.68
C ASN A 152 5.86 1.90 -3.18
N GLN A 153 6.58 0.91 -2.63
CA GLN A 153 6.67 0.68 -1.18
C GLN A 153 7.74 1.54 -0.51
N GLY A 154 8.43 2.42 -1.25
CA GLY A 154 9.51 3.24 -0.73
C GLY A 154 10.80 2.46 -0.44
N ILE A 155 10.95 1.26 -1.01
CA ILE A 155 12.17 0.45 -0.86
C ILE A 155 13.19 0.88 -1.90
N GLU A 156 14.23 1.56 -1.46
CA GLU A 156 15.36 1.92 -2.31
C GLU A 156 16.26 0.71 -2.60
N PRO A 157 17.01 0.70 -3.73
CA PRO A 157 17.86 -0.43 -4.08
C PRO A 157 18.88 -0.83 -3.00
N ASP A 158 19.45 0.15 -2.28
CA ASP A 158 20.40 -0.12 -1.19
C ASP A 158 19.71 -0.74 0.02
N ASP A 159 18.48 -0.33 0.32
CA ASP A 159 17.68 -0.89 1.42
C ASP A 159 17.27 -2.35 1.10
N LEU A 160 16.89 -2.63 -0.15
CA LEU A 160 16.59 -3.99 -0.60
C LEU A 160 17.82 -4.90 -0.46
N LEU A 161 19.02 -4.41 -0.84
CA LEU A 161 20.26 -5.17 -0.68
C LEU A 161 20.57 -5.48 0.78
N GLU A 162 20.31 -4.53 1.68
CA GLU A 162 20.45 -4.75 3.14
C GLU A 162 19.45 -5.79 3.65
N MET A 163 18.17 -5.71 3.24
CA MET A 163 17.13 -6.64 3.65
C MET A 163 17.43 -8.09 3.23
N ILE A 164 18.01 -8.30 2.04
CA ILE A 164 18.39 -9.65 1.56
C ILE A 164 19.78 -10.09 2.03
N GLY A 165 20.44 -9.33 2.92
CA GLY A 165 21.73 -9.66 3.53
C GLY A 165 22.93 -9.48 2.58
N MET A 166 22.78 -8.72 1.52
CA MET A 166 23.86 -8.46 0.54
C MET A 166 24.51 -7.09 0.72
N GLY A 167 24.48 -6.44 1.82
CA GLY A 167 25.13 -5.17 2.15
C GLY A 167 25.39 -4.18 1.02
N PRO A 168 25.65 -2.90 1.27
CA PRO A 168 25.89 -1.92 0.21
C PRO A 168 27.09 -2.32 -0.64
N ARG A 169 26.99 -2.19 -1.96
CA ARG A 169 28.11 -2.44 -2.88
C ARG A 169 29.21 -1.44 -2.56
N GLU A 170 30.40 -1.93 -2.23
CA GLU A 170 31.57 -1.06 -2.16
C GLU A 170 31.72 -0.27 -3.48
N PRO A 171 31.96 1.05 -3.42
CA PRO A 171 32.17 1.84 -4.62
C PRO A 171 33.32 1.22 -5.40
N ARG A 172 33.12 0.85 -6.66
CA ARG A 172 34.21 0.41 -7.54
C ARG A 172 35.24 1.53 -7.57
N LEU A 173 36.41 1.29 -6.97
CA LEU A 173 37.57 2.15 -7.15
C LEU A 173 37.83 2.20 -8.67
N GLN A 174 37.54 3.36 -9.28
CA GLN A 174 37.99 3.64 -10.63
C GLN A 174 39.51 3.62 -10.56
N ASN A 175 40.13 2.63 -11.19
CA ASN A 175 41.59 2.64 -11.44
C ASN A 175 41.88 3.92 -12.23
N LEU A 176 42.32 4.96 -11.51
CA LEU A 176 43.00 6.08 -12.13
C LEU A 176 44.31 5.50 -12.63
N GLY A 177 44.36 5.27 -13.96
CA GLY A 177 45.57 4.82 -14.64
C GLY A 177 46.74 5.74 -14.31
N GLU A 178 47.80 5.14 -13.92
CA GLU A 178 49.11 5.77 -13.81
C GLU A 178 49.51 6.31 -15.20
N VAL A 179 49.88 7.58 -15.20
CA VAL A 179 50.58 8.24 -16.32
C VAL A 179 52.08 8.03 -16.10
#